data_78fe3df8d981f269402957d02aceebaf
#
_entry.id   78fe3df8d981f269402957d02aceebaf
#
_cell.length_a   1.000
_cell.length_b   1.000
_cell.length_c   1.000
_cell.angle_alpha   90.00
_cell.angle_beta   90.00
_cell.angle_gamma   90.00
#
_symmetry.space_group_name_H-M   'P 1'
#
loop_
_entity.id
_entity.type
_entity.pdbx_description
1 polymer ?
#
loop_
_entity_poly.entity_id
_entity_poly.type
_entity_poly.pdbx_seq_one_letter_code
_entity_poly.pdbx_strand_id
1 'polypeptide(L)' 'MELQVTKTIDAKGQKCAMPVLRAARGIKGMSSGEVMVIEATDGGSRSDIPAWARDTGNELVESSSDNGVHRYVIRKT' A
#
# COMPACT_ATOMS: atom_id res chain seq x y z
N MET A 1 -10.27 -17.86 -1.50
CA MET A 1 -9.14 -17.89 -2.44
C MET A 1 -8.11 -16.87 -1.97
N GLU A 2 -6.87 -17.29 -1.90
CA GLU A 2 -5.80 -16.41 -1.44
C GLU A 2 -5.37 -15.46 -2.55
N LEU A 3 -5.08 -14.21 -2.15
CA LEU A 3 -4.48 -13.25 -3.06
C LEU A 3 -2.99 -13.57 -3.22
N GLN A 4 -2.53 -13.61 -4.45
CA GLN A 4 -1.11 -13.73 -4.70
C GLN A 4 -0.46 -12.36 -4.65
N VAL A 5 0.47 -12.18 -3.72
CA VAL A 5 1.17 -10.93 -3.55
C VAL A 5 2.35 -10.88 -4.53
N THR A 6 2.32 -9.91 -5.43
CA THR A 6 3.37 -9.70 -6.41
C THR A 6 4.57 -8.99 -5.79
N LYS A 7 4.32 -8.06 -4.89
CA LYS A 7 5.36 -7.19 -4.34
C LYS A 7 4.99 -6.76 -2.94
N THR A 8 5.97 -6.70 -2.05
CA THR A 8 5.81 -6.14 -0.72
C THR A 8 6.73 -4.94 -0.56
N ILE A 9 6.15 -3.81 -0.14
CA ILE A 9 6.89 -2.58 0.11
C ILE A 9 7.04 -2.40 1.61
N ASP A 10 8.27 -2.31 2.07
CA ASP A 10 8.56 -2.05 3.47
C ASP A 10 8.81 -0.56 3.65
N ALA A 11 7.82 0.14 4.18
CA ALA A 11 7.94 1.56 4.50
C ALA A 11 7.93 1.80 6.01
N LYS A 12 8.21 0.77 6.80
CA LYS A 12 8.28 0.91 8.25
C LYS A 12 9.43 1.86 8.62
N GLY A 13 9.17 2.71 9.60
CA GLY A 13 10.13 3.72 10.03
C GLY A 13 10.15 4.99 9.19
N GLN A 14 9.43 5.02 8.08
CA GLN A 14 9.37 6.19 7.20
C GLN A 14 8.16 7.05 7.56
N LYS A 15 8.31 8.35 7.46
CA LYS A 15 7.33 9.33 7.93
C LYS A 15 6.77 10.17 6.79
N CYS A 16 5.66 10.85 7.08
CA CYS A 16 5.01 11.80 6.16
C CYS A 16 4.58 11.13 4.88
N ALA A 17 4.92 11.72 3.73
CA ALA A 17 4.52 11.22 2.43
C ALA A 17 5.35 10.04 1.93
N MET A 18 6.38 9.61 2.66
CA MET A 18 7.27 8.55 2.18
C MET A 18 6.58 7.22 1.90
N PRO A 19 5.65 6.73 2.77
CA PRO A 19 4.93 5.50 2.44
C PRO A 19 4.18 5.59 1.10
N VAL A 20 3.55 6.73 0.82
CA VAL A 20 2.84 6.94 -0.44
C VAL A 20 3.81 6.98 -1.61
N LEU A 21 4.93 7.66 -1.46
CA LEU A 21 5.95 7.73 -2.52
C LEU A 21 6.50 6.34 -2.85
N ARG A 22 6.73 5.52 -1.82
CA ARG A 22 7.20 4.15 -2.02
C ARG A 22 6.16 3.31 -2.74
N ALA A 23 4.89 3.47 -2.36
CA ALA A 23 3.78 2.78 -3.01
C ALA A 23 3.67 3.19 -4.48
N ALA A 24 3.74 4.49 -4.74
CA ALA A 24 3.63 5.02 -6.11
C ALA A 24 4.76 4.49 -7.01
N ARG A 25 5.97 4.40 -6.47
CA ARG A 25 7.09 3.82 -7.22
C ARG A 25 6.90 2.33 -7.45
N GLY A 26 6.44 1.62 -6.43
CA GLY A 26 6.26 0.17 -6.52
C GLY A 26 5.22 -0.24 -7.53
N ILE A 27 4.13 0.53 -7.64
CA ILE A 27 3.02 0.17 -8.52
C ILE A 27 3.34 0.37 -10.00
N LYS A 28 4.32 1.21 -10.32
CA LYS A 28 4.62 1.56 -11.72
C LYS A 28 5.03 0.36 -12.57
N GLY A 29 5.71 -0.61 -11.99
CA GLY A 29 6.14 -1.78 -12.73
C GLY A 29 5.15 -2.92 -12.73
N MET A 30 3.98 -2.73 -12.15
CA MET A 30 3.00 -3.80 -11.98
C MET A 30 1.99 -3.81 -13.11
N SER A 31 1.50 -5.00 -13.41
CA SER A 31 0.43 -5.20 -14.40
C SER A 31 -0.93 -5.17 -13.71
N SER A 32 -1.96 -4.89 -14.51
CA SER A 32 -3.35 -4.88 -14.05
C SER A 32 -3.69 -6.20 -13.36
N GLY A 33 -4.30 -6.11 -12.19
CA GLY A 33 -4.68 -7.28 -11.41
C GLY A 33 -3.62 -7.77 -10.42
N GLU A 34 -2.38 -7.30 -10.54
CA GLU A 34 -1.35 -7.66 -9.59
C GLU A 34 -1.54 -6.98 -8.25
N VAL A 35 -1.05 -7.60 -7.19
CA VAL A 35 -1.30 -7.18 -5.82
C VAL A 35 0.01 -6.75 -5.14
N MET A 36 -0.04 -5.61 -4.47
CA MET A 36 1.07 -5.07 -3.71
C MET A 36 0.65 -4.91 -2.25
N VAL A 37 1.54 -5.29 -1.35
CA VAL A 37 1.35 -5.05 0.09
C VAL A 37 2.30 -3.94 0.51
N ILE A 38 1.78 -2.99 1.30
CA ILE A 38 2.58 -1.90 1.87
C ILE A 38 2.49 -2.00 3.37
N GLU A 39 3.64 -1.96 4.04
CA GLU A 39 3.70 -1.92 5.50
C GLU A 39 4.32 -0.61 5.95
N ALA A 40 3.65 0.08 6.87
CA ALA A 40 4.09 1.37 7.37
C ALA A 40 3.83 1.48 8.87
N THR A 41 4.62 2.29 9.55
CA THR A 41 4.42 2.55 10.98
C THR A 41 3.94 3.98 11.23
N ASP A 42 3.99 4.85 10.21
CA ASP A 42 3.51 6.23 10.35
C ASP A 42 1.98 6.27 10.36
N GLY A 43 1.43 6.95 11.37
CA GLY A 43 -0.03 7.06 11.50
C GLY A 43 -0.70 7.76 10.33
N GLY A 44 0.01 8.68 9.66
CA GLY A 44 -0.51 9.39 8.50
C GLY A 44 -0.83 8.48 7.32
N SER A 45 -0.19 7.33 7.24
CA SER A 45 -0.45 6.36 6.17
C SER A 45 -1.90 5.87 6.20
N ARG A 46 -2.55 5.90 7.36
CA ARG A 46 -3.92 5.40 7.51
C ARG A 46 -4.93 6.21 6.69
N SER A 47 -4.63 7.46 6.41
CA SER A 47 -5.46 8.26 5.51
C SER A 47 -4.78 8.46 4.16
N ASP A 48 -3.47 8.55 4.11
CA ASP A 48 -2.74 8.85 2.88
C ASP A 48 -2.76 7.70 1.88
N ILE A 49 -2.59 6.47 2.34
CA ILE A 49 -2.57 5.31 1.44
C ILE A 49 -3.96 5.05 0.83
N PRO A 50 -5.06 5.03 1.62
CA PRO A 50 -6.38 4.88 1.01
C PRO A 50 -6.72 6.01 0.04
N ALA A 51 -6.35 7.25 0.36
CA ALA A 51 -6.60 8.38 -0.53
C ALA A 51 -5.82 8.23 -1.84
N TRP A 52 -4.55 7.86 -1.76
CA TRP A 52 -3.72 7.61 -2.94
C TRP A 52 -4.30 6.49 -3.82
N ALA A 53 -4.73 5.40 -3.20
CA ALA A 53 -5.32 4.29 -3.95
C ALA A 53 -6.57 4.75 -4.70
N ARG A 54 -7.46 5.48 -4.01
CA ARG A 54 -8.67 6.00 -4.63
C ARG A 54 -8.35 6.97 -5.76
N ASP A 55 -7.42 7.89 -5.52
CA ASP A 55 -7.10 8.94 -6.49
C ASP A 55 -6.43 8.39 -7.75
N THR A 56 -5.73 7.28 -7.64
CA THR A 56 -5.07 6.63 -8.76
C THR A 56 -5.93 5.53 -9.41
N GLY A 57 -7.12 5.28 -8.87
CA GLY A 57 -8.02 4.26 -9.41
C GLY A 57 -7.62 2.83 -9.06
N ASN A 58 -6.68 2.64 -8.13
CA ASN A 58 -6.29 1.32 -7.68
C ASN A 58 -7.21 0.88 -6.53
N GLU A 59 -7.35 -0.42 -6.36
CA GLU A 59 -8.26 -0.98 -5.37
C GLU A 59 -7.54 -1.23 -4.04
N LEU A 60 -8.06 -0.64 -2.95
CA LEU A 60 -7.63 -1.00 -1.61
C LEU A 60 -8.42 -2.24 -1.19
N VAL A 61 -7.79 -3.40 -1.30
CA VAL A 61 -8.44 -4.68 -1.02
C VAL A 61 -8.63 -4.88 0.47
N GLU A 62 -7.63 -4.49 1.26
CA GLU A 62 -7.64 -4.70 2.69
C GLU A 62 -6.73 -3.70 3.37
N SER A 63 -7.11 -3.27 4.57
CA SER A 63 -6.21 -2.52 5.44
C SER A 63 -6.35 -3.05 6.86
N SER A 64 -5.22 -3.16 7.56
CA SER A 64 -5.20 -3.66 8.92
C SER A 64 -4.07 -3.01 9.69
N SER A 65 -4.16 -3.08 11.02
CA SER A 65 -3.11 -2.57 11.91
C SER A 65 -2.88 -3.58 13.02
N ASP A 66 -1.62 -3.86 13.31
CA ASP A 66 -1.24 -4.80 14.36
C ASP A 66 0.13 -4.39 14.90
N ASN A 67 0.21 -4.21 16.22
CA ASN A 67 1.45 -3.84 16.92
C ASN A 67 2.14 -2.61 16.32
N GLY A 68 1.35 -1.62 15.92
CA GLY A 68 1.88 -0.37 15.37
C GLY A 68 2.28 -0.45 13.91
N VAL A 69 2.09 -1.58 13.25
CA VAL A 69 2.34 -1.73 11.82
C VAL A 69 1.00 -1.69 11.07
N HIS A 70 0.91 -0.77 10.13
CA HIS A 70 -0.27 -0.62 9.28
C HIS A 70 0.01 -1.31 7.95
N ARG A 71 -0.86 -2.23 7.57
CA ARG A 71 -0.68 -3.05 6.37
C ARG A 71 -1.81 -2.77 5.40
N TYR A 72 -1.44 -2.53 4.15
CA TYR A 72 -2.40 -2.21 3.09
C TYR A 72 -2.19 -3.16 1.93
N VAL A 73 -3.27 -3.72 1.42
CA VAL A 73 -3.24 -4.62 0.26
C VAL A 73 -3.89 -3.87 -0.90
N ILE A 74 -3.11 -3.59 -1.94
CA ILE A 74 -3.53 -2.79 -3.09
C ILE A 74 -3.48 -3.64 -4.34
N ARG A 75 -4.57 -3.65 -5.09
CA ARG A 75 -4.59 -4.32 -6.41
C ARG A 75 -4.55 -3.26 -7.50
N LYS A 76 -3.61 -3.43 -8.43
CA LYS A 76 -3.47 -2.51 -9.55
C LYS A 76 -4.60 -2.71 -10.56
N THR A 77 -5.21 -1.63 -10.98
CA THR A 77 -6.30 -1.66 -11.98
C THR A 77 -5.84 -1.18 -13.38
#